data_5a04205bdce859ed7406f173edfc4ba3
#
_entry.id   5a04205bdce859ed7406f173edfc4ba3
#
_cell.length_a   1.000
_cell.length_b   1.000
_cell.length_c   1.000
_cell.angle_alpha   90.00
_cell.angle_beta   90.00
_cell.angle_gamma   90.00
#
_symmetry.space_group_name_H-M   'P 1'
#
loop_
_entity.id
_entity.type
_entity.pdbx_description
1 polymer ?
#
loop_
_entity_poly.entity_id
_entity_poly.type
_entity_poly.pdbx_seq_one_letter_code
_entity_poly.pdbx_strand_id
1 'polypeptide(L)'
;MNELMNRMQEHKWTSSFSIHATEFEHKPILQDISIVIPTLGRDILEQSLFWILSGSAWPGCLIIVEQGTNPKVADWLKRVHKLGICVKHILSPQRGRSAGINRGLEQADTRFVTITDDDCFVGEEWLVNMANRLRLSPEAVVTGRVEAAGEDMVVVVTSSIPSIQIRPRLKFDSMSGGNMGASLAVFRKVGLFEEDPIMATAEDAEWGYRALRHGVSLRYEPDVVVAHFGWRDESKRVEQYRHYALSHGGFYGKYLRQGDLFILARAAGHFVRALRRWVRGTVAGNAELAMLGKAYCLNLLPGIRAGMSSKMQPGILKDEEAR
;
A
#
# COMPACT_ATOMS: atom_id res chain seq x y z
N MET A 1 -15.99 -7.99 16.29
CA MET A 1 -16.31 -7.27 15.06
C MET A 1 -15.94 -5.82 15.35
N ASN A 2 -15.10 -5.24 14.52
CA ASN A 2 -14.37 -4.01 14.84
C ASN A 2 -15.26 -2.79 14.67
N GLU A 3 -15.02 -1.72 15.43
CA GLU A 3 -15.80 -0.47 15.41
C GLU A 3 -15.85 0.15 14.00
N LEU A 4 -14.72 0.10 13.26
CA LEU A 4 -14.66 0.51 11.87
C LEU A 4 -15.62 -0.30 11.01
N MET A 5 -15.64 -1.63 11.13
CA MET A 5 -16.54 -2.52 10.38
C MET A 5 -18.00 -2.30 10.77
N ASN A 6 -18.28 -2.02 12.05
CA ASN A 6 -19.64 -1.67 12.49
C ASN A 6 -20.09 -0.34 11.89
N ARG A 7 -19.27 0.71 11.95
CA ARG A 7 -19.54 2.00 11.30
C ARG A 7 -19.73 1.85 9.79
N MET A 8 -18.96 0.97 9.17
CA MET A 8 -19.08 0.67 7.74
C MET A 8 -20.35 -0.12 7.42
N GLN A 9 -20.81 -1.01 8.31
CA GLN A 9 -22.08 -1.76 8.17
C GLN A 9 -23.30 -0.92 8.52
N GLU A 10 -23.23 -0.09 9.55
CA GLU A 10 -24.29 0.85 9.94
C GLU A 10 -24.59 1.88 8.85
N HIS A 11 -23.56 2.28 8.14
CA HIS A 11 -23.65 3.21 7.04
C HIS A 11 -23.90 2.53 5.69
N LYS A 12 -24.52 1.36 5.64
CA LYS A 12 -24.84 0.61 4.41
C LYS A 12 -24.10 1.14 3.19
N TRP A 13 -23.19 0.38 2.62
CA TRP A 13 -22.39 0.64 1.41
C TRP A 13 -23.22 1.17 0.21
N THR A 14 -24.01 2.18 0.42
CA THR A 14 -24.81 2.81 -0.63
C THR A 14 -23.97 3.92 -1.22
N SER A 15 -24.07 4.10 -2.52
CA SER A 15 -23.51 5.17 -3.34
C SER A 15 -23.84 6.61 -2.90
N SER A 16 -24.31 6.80 -1.67
CA SER A 16 -24.77 8.07 -1.10
C SER A 16 -23.73 8.78 -0.22
N PHE A 17 -22.55 8.21 0.02
CA PHE A 17 -21.47 8.91 0.71
C PHE A 17 -20.77 9.85 -0.28
N SER A 18 -21.18 11.09 -0.24
CA SER A 18 -20.58 12.14 -1.03
C SER A 18 -20.02 13.20 -0.10
N ILE A 19 -18.74 13.57 -0.25
CA ILE A 19 -18.19 14.75 0.38
C ILE A 19 -18.96 16.02 -0.05
N HIS A 20 -19.79 15.90 -1.08
CA HIS A 20 -20.69 16.94 -1.55
C HIS A 20 -21.87 17.19 -0.62
N ALA A 21 -22.35 16.17 0.07
CA ALA A 21 -23.55 16.24 0.92
C ALA A 21 -23.24 16.37 2.41
N THR A 22 -21.94 16.24 2.81
CA THR A 22 -21.56 16.21 4.22
C THR A 22 -20.84 17.50 4.62
N GLU A 23 -21.31 18.14 5.69
CA GLU A 23 -20.58 19.16 6.40
C GLU A 23 -19.68 18.48 7.44
N PHE A 24 -18.36 18.77 7.37
CA PHE A 24 -17.39 18.23 8.31
C PHE A 24 -17.12 19.29 9.40
N GLU A 25 -17.24 18.89 10.65
CA GLU A 25 -16.73 19.70 11.76
C GLU A 25 -15.22 19.89 11.64
N HIS A 26 -14.71 21.07 12.01
CA HIS A 26 -13.30 21.37 11.95
C HIS A 26 -12.51 20.45 12.89
N LYS A 27 -11.45 19.82 12.36
CA LYS A 27 -10.57 18.90 13.08
C LYS A 27 -9.16 19.49 13.22
N PRO A 28 -8.37 19.07 14.22
CA PRO A 28 -6.95 19.43 14.31
C PRO A 28 -6.20 19.03 13.05
N ILE A 29 -5.34 19.90 12.54
CA ILE A 29 -4.47 19.63 11.40
C ILE A 29 -3.09 19.24 11.91
N LEU A 30 -2.63 18.03 11.56
CA LEU A 30 -1.29 17.54 11.89
C LEU A 30 -0.31 18.02 10.81
N GLN A 31 0.31 19.19 11.06
CA GLN A 31 1.12 19.91 10.07
C GLN A 31 2.38 19.16 9.60
N ASP A 32 2.85 18.18 10.37
CA ASP A 32 4.08 17.44 10.13
C ASP A 32 3.91 16.16 9.31
N ILE A 33 2.68 15.83 8.87
CA ILE A 33 2.38 14.62 8.11
C ILE A 33 1.53 14.91 6.87
N SER A 34 1.95 14.35 5.73
CA SER A 34 1.16 14.33 4.49
C SER A 34 0.59 12.94 4.22
N ILE A 35 -0.54 12.89 3.51
CA ILE A 35 -1.10 11.66 2.94
C ILE A 35 -0.87 11.68 1.43
N VAL A 36 -0.29 10.61 0.88
CA VAL A 36 -0.14 10.37 -0.56
C VAL A 36 -1.11 9.30 -1.00
N ILE A 37 -1.93 9.60 -2.03
CA ILE A 37 -2.87 8.66 -2.64
C ILE A 37 -2.66 8.65 -4.15
N PRO A 38 -2.12 7.56 -4.72
CA PRO A 38 -2.14 7.34 -6.16
C PRO A 38 -3.55 6.89 -6.59
N THR A 39 -4.07 7.41 -7.68
CA THR A 39 -5.39 7.04 -8.20
C THR A 39 -5.44 7.03 -9.71
N LEU A 40 -6.28 6.18 -10.27
CA LEU A 40 -6.67 6.23 -11.68
C LEU A 40 -7.87 7.17 -11.92
N GLY A 41 -8.26 7.95 -10.91
CA GLY A 41 -9.45 8.81 -10.96
C GLY A 41 -10.75 8.02 -10.79
N ARG A 42 -10.74 6.89 -10.09
CA ARG A 42 -11.93 6.09 -9.81
C ARG A 42 -12.89 6.83 -8.86
N ASP A 43 -14.20 6.65 -9.04
CA ASP A 43 -15.22 7.27 -8.17
C ASP A 43 -15.09 6.82 -6.70
N ILE A 44 -14.49 5.67 -6.42
CA ILE A 44 -14.23 5.19 -5.06
C ILE A 44 -13.30 6.11 -4.25
N LEU A 45 -12.48 6.92 -4.93
CA LEU A 45 -11.64 7.94 -4.28
C LEU A 45 -12.48 8.90 -3.42
N GLU A 46 -13.70 9.26 -3.86
CA GLU A 46 -14.56 10.14 -3.06
C GLU A 46 -14.86 9.53 -1.68
N GLN A 47 -15.08 8.21 -1.61
CA GLN A 47 -15.30 7.51 -0.37
C GLN A 47 -14.03 7.48 0.51
N SER A 48 -12.86 7.23 -0.07
CA SER A 48 -11.59 7.28 0.65
C SER A 48 -11.35 8.67 1.24
N LEU A 49 -11.63 9.74 0.49
CA LEU A 49 -11.57 11.11 0.98
C LEU A 49 -12.56 11.37 2.12
N PHE A 50 -13.81 10.87 1.99
CA PHE A 50 -14.81 10.95 3.06
C PHE A 50 -14.30 10.33 4.37
N TRP A 51 -13.70 9.13 4.33
CA TRP A 51 -13.18 8.47 5.52
C TRP A 51 -11.99 9.20 6.13
N ILE A 52 -11.11 9.79 5.32
CA ILE A 52 -10.01 10.65 5.80
C ILE A 52 -10.57 11.89 6.51
N LEU A 53 -11.57 12.55 5.93
CA LEU A 53 -12.19 13.75 6.51
C LEU A 53 -13.01 13.45 7.77
N SER A 54 -13.56 12.24 7.88
CA SER A 54 -14.28 11.76 9.06
C SER A 54 -13.36 11.37 10.22
N GLY A 55 -12.03 11.35 10.01
CA GLY A 55 -11.05 11.06 11.05
C GLY A 55 -11.01 12.11 12.16
N SER A 56 -10.38 11.76 13.28
CA SER A 56 -10.21 12.66 14.46
C SER A 56 -9.22 13.80 14.21
N ALA A 57 -8.40 13.72 13.18
CA ALA A 57 -7.48 14.79 12.75
C ALA A 57 -7.29 14.75 11.23
N TRP A 58 -6.89 15.90 10.66
CA TRP A 58 -6.60 16.05 9.24
C TRP A 58 -5.09 16.16 8.96
N PRO A 59 -4.62 15.77 7.75
CA PRO A 59 -3.21 15.89 7.38
C PRO A 59 -2.81 17.35 7.14
N GLY A 60 -1.54 17.65 7.34
CA GLY A 60 -0.94 18.94 6.95
C GLY A 60 -1.01 19.16 5.44
N CYS A 61 -0.86 18.09 4.63
CA CYS A 61 -1.11 18.14 3.21
C CYS A 61 -1.68 16.81 2.69
N LEU A 62 -2.67 16.91 1.81
CA LEU A 62 -3.22 15.79 1.03
C LEU A 62 -2.67 15.86 -0.40
N ILE A 63 -1.94 14.83 -0.82
CA ILE A 63 -1.29 14.76 -2.13
C ILE A 63 -1.97 13.67 -2.94
N ILE A 64 -2.74 14.06 -3.95
CA ILE A 64 -3.43 13.15 -4.86
C ILE A 64 -2.70 13.12 -6.19
N VAL A 65 -2.23 11.93 -6.58
CA VAL A 65 -1.59 11.71 -7.88
C VAL A 65 -2.56 10.99 -8.79
N GLU A 66 -3.21 11.75 -9.66
CA GLU A 66 -4.18 11.25 -10.60
C GLU A 66 -3.50 10.82 -11.91
N GLN A 67 -3.62 9.54 -12.23
CA GLN A 67 -3.07 8.89 -13.43
C GLN A 67 -4.17 8.58 -14.47
N GLY A 68 -5.37 9.06 -14.22
CA GLY A 68 -6.55 8.99 -15.08
C GLY A 68 -7.05 10.38 -15.46
N THR A 69 -8.29 10.43 -15.92
CA THR A 69 -8.98 11.67 -16.25
C THR A 69 -10.41 11.62 -15.72
N ASN A 70 -10.62 12.08 -14.49
CA ASN A 70 -11.96 12.20 -13.92
C ASN A 70 -12.16 13.65 -13.45
N PRO A 71 -13.02 14.43 -14.14
CA PRO A 71 -13.24 15.84 -13.80
C PRO A 71 -13.79 16.04 -12.37
N LYS A 72 -14.43 15.04 -11.78
CA LYS A 72 -14.95 15.10 -10.42
C LYS A 72 -13.84 15.21 -9.37
N VAL A 73 -12.66 14.63 -9.63
CA VAL A 73 -11.53 14.65 -8.68
C VAL A 73 -11.16 16.08 -8.30
N ALA A 74 -11.03 16.96 -9.28
CA ALA A 74 -10.69 18.36 -9.02
C ALA A 74 -11.76 19.06 -8.13
N ASP A 75 -13.04 18.72 -8.30
CA ASP A 75 -14.11 19.31 -7.50
C ASP A 75 -14.15 18.76 -6.08
N TRP A 76 -13.88 17.46 -5.89
CA TRP A 76 -13.70 16.88 -4.54
C TRP A 76 -12.54 17.56 -3.81
N LEU A 77 -11.40 17.73 -4.47
CA LEU A 77 -10.20 18.32 -3.88
C LEU A 77 -10.38 19.82 -3.56
N LYS A 78 -11.13 20.57 -4.35
CA LYS A 78 -11.54 21.96 -4.00
C LYS A 78 -12.33 22.01 -2.70
N ARG A 79 -13.19 21.02 -2.42
CA ARG A 79 -13.96 20.95 -1.17
C ARG A 79 -13.06 20.62 0.03
N VAL A 80 -12.15 19.65 -0.13
CA VAL A 80 -11.13 19.36 0.90
C VAL A 80 -10.33 20.60 1.21
N HIS A 81 -9.88 21.35 0.20
CA HIS A 81 -9.12 22.59 0.39
C HIS A 81 -9.89 23.67 1.17
N LYS A 82 -11.21 23.79 0.94
CA LYS A 82 -12.07 24.74 1.69
C LYS A 82 -12.14 24.45 3.19
N LEU A 83 -11.81 23.25 3.64
CA LEU A 83 -11.70 22.90 5.06
C LEU A 83 -10.38 23.35 5.70
N GLY A 84 -9.48 24.00 4.95
CA GLY A 84 -8.19 24.49 5.43
C GLY A 84 -7.03 23.49 5.28
N ILE A 85 -7.28 22.35 4.65
CA ILE A 85 -6.24 21.32 4.37
C ILE A 85 -5.44 21.76 3.14
N CYS A 86 -4.10 21.71 3.20
CA CYS A 86 -3.27 21.84 2.02
C CYS A 86 -3.58 20.68 1.05
N VAL A 87 -3.81 20.96 -0.22
CA VAL A 87 -4.08 19.96 -1.25
C VAL A 87 -3.13 20.15 -2.42
N LYS A 88 -2.41 19.08 -2.78
CA LYS A 88 -1.62 19.02 -4.01
C LYS A 88 -2.28 18.01 -4.96
N HIS A 89 -2.81 18.48 -6.08
CA HIS A 89 -3.37 17.65 -7.14
C HIS A 89 -2.36 17.56 -8.29
N ILE A 90 -1.84 16.36 -8.52
CA ILE A 90 -0.80 16.08 -9.50
C ILE A 90 -1.40 15.21 -10.61
N LEU A 91 -1.46 15.74 -11.81
CA LEU A 91 -1.83 14.95 -13.00
C LEU A 91 -0.59 14.26 -13.55
N SER A 92 -0.60 12.94 -13.62
CA SER A 92 0.51 12.13 -14.11
C SER A 92 0.09 11.29 -15.33
N PRO A 93 0.77 11.43 -16.48
CA PRO A 93 0.51 10.57 -17.62
C PRO A 93 1.05 9.14 -17.42
N GLN A 94 1.99 8.97 -16.52
CA GLN A 94 2.58 7.68 -16.21
C GLN A 94 1.68 6.87 -15.30
N ARG A 95 1.27 5.68 -15.74
CA ARG A 95 0.44 4.77 -14.97
C ARG A 95 1.29 3.80 -14.14
N GLY A 96 0.74 3.37 -13.03
CA GLY A 96 1.33 2.41 -12.12
C GLY A 96 1.37 2.96 -10.70
N ARG A 97 1.08 2.08 -9.72
CA ARG A 97 0.99 2.46 -8.31
C ARG A 97 2.32 3.07 -7.80
N SER A 98 3.46 2.42 -8.09
CA SER A 98 4.79 2.94 -7.74
C SER A 98 5.05 4.32 -8.31
N ALA A 99 4.76 4.54 -9.61
CA ALA A 99 4.94 5.83 -10.25
C ALA A 99 4.09 6.93 -9.60
N GLY A 100 2.84 6.62 -9.25
CA GLY A 100 1.97 7.54 -8.52
C GLY A 100 2.52 7.88 -7.13
N ILE A 101 2.93 6.87 -6.36
CA ILE A 101 3.52 7.08 -5.03
C ILE A 101 4.80 7.93 -5.14
N ASN A 102 5.70 7.58 -6.05
CA ASN A 102 6.96 8.29 -6.24
C ASN A 102 6.74 9.77 -6.58
N ARG A 103 5.80 10.06 -7.48
CA ARG A 103 5.40 11.45 -7.79
C ARG A 103 4.85 12.19 -6.57
N GLY A 104 4.07 11.50 -5.73
CA GLY A 104 3.57 12.07 -4.48
C GLY A 104 4.71 12.35 -3.49
N LEU A 105 5.65 11.42 -3.31
CA LEU A 105 6.82 11.59 -2.46
C LEU A 105 7.73 12.74 -2.91
N GLU A 106 7.91 12.92 -4.21
CA GLU A 106 8.67 14.04 -4.80
C GLU A 106 8.04 15.40 -4.47
N GLN A 107 6.75 15.47 -4.20
CA GLN A 107 6.03 16.69 -3.89
C GLN A 107 5.75 16.89 -2.38
N ALA A 108 6.10 15.89 -1.57
CA ALA A 108 5.92 15.99 -0.12
C ALA A 108 7.00 16.89 0.50
N ASP A 109 6.55 17.79 1.37
CA ASP A 109 7.39 18.76 2.11
C ASP A 109 7.24 18.66 3.63
N THR A 110 6.39 17.77 4.12
CA THR A 110 6.22 17.47 5.53
C THR A 110 7.27 16.47 6.03
N ARG A 111 7.52 16.46 7.34
CA ARG A 111 8.50 15.55 7.94
C ARG A 111 8.16 14.07 7.72
N PHE A 112 6.86 13.74 7.80
CA PHE A 112 6.36 12.38 7.64
C PHE A 112 5.41 12.29 6.45
N VAL A 113 5.42 11.14 5.79
CA VAL A 113 4.48 10.82 4.72
C VAL A 113 3.85 9.47 5.02
N THR A 114 2.53 9.41 4.95
CA THR A 114 1.78 8.16 4.94
C THR A 114 1.16 7.91 3.57
N ILE A 115 1.12 6.65 3.18
CA ILE A 115 0.63 6.19 1.89
C ILE A 115 -0.60 5.33 2.13
N THR A 116 -1.67 5.62 1.39
CA THR A 116 -2.86 4.76 1.31
C THR A 116 -3.35 4.71 -0.13
N ASP A 117 -4.28 3.79 -0.44
CA ASP A 117 -4.82 3.63 -1.77
C ASP A 117 -6.22 4.26 -1.88
N ASP A 118 -6.69 4.55 -3.10
CA ASP A 118 -8.01 5.15 -3.34
C ASP A 118 -9.19 4.20 -3.07
N ASP A 119 -8.92 2.93 -2.72
CA ASP A 119 -9.87 1.91 -2.26
C ASP A 119 -9.59 1.43 -0.82
N CYS A 120 -8.82 2.20 -0.06
CA CYS A 120 -8.58 1.99 1.36
C CYS A 120 -9.34 3.03 2.20
N PHE A 121 -10.16 2.55 3.14
CA PHE A 121 -10.94 3.38 4.04
C PHE A 121 -10.30 3.37 5.41
N VAL A 122 -9.87 4.53 5.85
CA VAL A 122 -9.09 4.68 7.08
C VAL A 122 -9.99 4.71 8.32
N GLY A 123 -9.51 4.15 9.43
CA GLY A 123 -10.17 4.26 10.73
C GLY A 123 -10.13 5.69 11.28
N GLU A 124 -11.02 6.02 12.20
CA GLU A 124 -11.15 7.37 12.79
C GLU A 124 -9.82 7.87 13.37
N GLU A 125 -9.12 7.05 14.12
CA GLU A 125 -7.83 7.38 14.75
C GLU A 125 -6.61 7.04 13.89
N TRP A 126 -6.81 6.63 12.63
CA TRP A 126 -5.73 6.14 11.78
C TRP A 126 -4.58 7.13 11.63
N LEU A 127 -4.88 8.39 11.29
CA LEU A 127 -3.85 9.40 11.06
C LEU A 127 -3.13 9.80 12.35
N VAL A 128 -3.87 9.92 13.45
CA VAL A 128 -3.32 10.24 14.78
C VAL A 128 -2.39 9.14 15.25
N ASN A 129 -2.83 7.88 15.14
CA ASN A 129 -2.02 6.72 15.52
C ASN A 129 -0.76 6.63 14.65
N MET A 130 -0.90 6.77 13.34
CA MET A 130 0.24 6.77 12.41
C MET A 130 1.24 7.87 12.77
N ALA A 131 0.80 9.12 12.93
CA ALA A 131 1.66 10.25 13.25
C ALA A 131 2.38 10.06 14.60
N ASN A 132 1.68 9.57 15.63
CA ASN A 132 2.27 9.33 16.95
C ASN A 132 3.35 8.25 16.88
N ARG A 133 3.12 7.14 16.14
CA ARG A 133 4.12 6.07 15.96
C ARG A 133 5.34 6.56 15.20
N LEU A 134 5.14 7.36 14.15
CA LEU A 134 6.23 7.96 13.37
C LEU A 134 7.05 8.97 14.17
N ARG A 135 6.41 9.78 15.01
CA ARG A 135 7.12 10.72 15.93
C ARG A 135 7.97 9.98 16.96
N LEU A 136 7.47 8.85 17.48
CA LEU A 136 8.19 8.00 18.44
C LEU A 136 9.35 7.24 17.81
N SER A 137 9.31 6.96 16.50
CA SER A 137 10.31 6.18 15.78
C SER A 137 10.52 6.72 14.37
N PRO A 138 11.10 7.94 14.23
CA PRO A 138 11.21 8.62 12.94
C PRO A 138 12.16 7.95 11.95
N GLU A 139 12.99 7.01 12.42
CA GLU A 139 13.91 6.19 11.62
C GLU A 139 13.28 4.87 11.12
N ALA A 140 12.07 4.55 11.54
CA ALA A 140 11.37 3.33 11.17
C ALA A 140 10.30 3.57 10.10
N VAL A 141 9.88 2.49 9.47
CA VAL A 141 8.61 2.42 8.72
C VAL A 141 7.53 1.94 9.67
N VAL A 142 6.39 2.61 9.69
CA VAL A 142 5.19 2.18 10.39
C VAL A 142 4.21 1.60 9.37
N THR A 143 3.64 0.46 9.67
CA THR A 143 2.56 -0.18 8.91
C THR A 143 1.50 -0.69 9.87
N GLY A 144 0.29 -0.91 9.40
CA GLY A 144 -0.81 -1.23 10.29
C GLY A 144 -1.68 -2.38 9.81
N ARG A 145 -2.80 -2.54 10.49
CA ARG A 145 -3.81 -3.55 10.20
C ARG A 145 -4.55 -3.22 8.91
N VAL A 146 -4.77 -4.24 8.10
CA VAL A 146 -5.58 -4.18 6.88
C VAL A 146 -6.72 -5.19 7.03
N GLU A 147 -7.94 -4.69 7.05
CA GLU A 147 -9.17 -5.47 7.17
C GLU A 147 -9.88 -5.55 5.81
N ALA A 148 -10.62 -6.62 5.58
CA ALA A 148 -11.47 -6.74 4.41
C ALA A 148 -12.73 -5.90 4.58
N ALA A 149 -13.03 -5.05 3.61
CA ALA A 149 -14.27 -4.31 3.51
C ALA A 149 -15.15 -4.88 2.39
N GLY A 150 -15.41 -6.18 2.41
CA GLY A 150 -16.19 -6.90 1.40
C GLY A 150 -15.84 -8.38 1.37
N GLU A 151 -16.55 -9.14 0.55
CA GLU A 151 -16.39 -10.61 0.50
C GLU A 151 -15.12 -11.07 -0.26
N ASP A 152 -14.47 -10.17 -1.03
CA ASP A 152 -13.47 -10.55 -2.05
C ASP A 152 -12.02 -10.15 -1.75
N MET A 153 -11.64 -10.06 -0.48
CA MET A 153 -10.28 -9.67 -0.12
C MET A 153 -9.26 -10.81 -0.21
N VAL A 154 -8.21 -10.57 -0.98
CA VAL A 154 -7.07 -11.50 -1.15
C VAL A 154 -5.97 -11.31 -0.09
N VAL A 155 -5.79 -10.08 0.42
CA VAL A 155 -4.72 -9.76 1.37
C VAL A 155 -5.28 -9.03 2.57
N VAL A 156 -5.23 -9.68 3.73
CA VAL A 156 -5.57 -9.11 5.04
C VAL A 156 -4.38 -9.25 5.99
N VAL A 157 -4.16 -8.24 6.81
CA VAL A 157 -3.18 -8.25 7.90
C VAL A 157 -3.92 -7.92 9.18
N THR A 158 -4.34 -8.95 9.90
CA THR A 158 -5.29 -8.84 11.02
C THR A 158 -4.69 -9.15 12.38
N SER A 159 -3.35 -9.22 12.50
CA SER A 159 -2.73 -9.43 13.83
C SER A 159 -3.14 -8.31 14.79
N SER A 160 -3.52 -8.69 16.02
CA SER A 160 -3.75 -7.76 17.12
C SER A 160 -2.49 -7.47 17.95
N ILE A 161 -1.36 -8.10 17.60
CA ILE A 161 -0.11 -8.01 18.36
C ILE A 161 0.84 -7.10 17.59
N PRO A 162 1.31 -5.98 18.19
CA PRO A 162 2.33 -5.15 17.59
C PRO A 162 3.65 -5.90 17.45
N SER A 163 4.42 -5.58 16.43
CA SER A 163 5.72 -6.23 16.22
C SER A 163 6.72 -5.30 15.57
N ILE A 164 8.01 -5.52 15.87
CA ILE A 164 9.13 -4.85 15.23
C ILE A 164 9.93 -5.87 14.47
N GLN A 165 10.17 -5.60 13.20
CA GLN A 165 11.00 -6.41 12.34
C GLN A 165 12.25 -5.62 11.95
N ILE A 166 13.43 -6.16 12.26
CA ILE A 166 14.74 -5.53 12.01
C ILE A 166 15.57 -6.25 10.94
N ARG A 167 15.12 -7.40 10.47
CA ARG A 167 15.78 -8.21 9.44
C ARG A 167 14.75 -8.88 8.53
N PRO A 168 15.06 -9.11 7.24
CA PRO A 168 14.19 -9.86 6.35
C PRO A 168 13.82 -11.25 6.88
N ARG A 169 12.59 -11.69 6.62
CA ARG A 169 12.08 -13.01 6.98
C ARG A 169 11.99 -13.91 5.76
N LEU A 170 12.17 -15.22 5.94
CA LEU A 170 12.02 -16.21 4.85
C LEU A 170 10.59 -16.34 4.33
N LYS A 171 9.60 -15.89 5.10
CA LYS A 171 8.19 -15.99 4.70
C LYS A 171 7.71 -14.68 4.06
N PHE A 172 7.33 -13.72 4.87
CA PHE A 172 6.89 -12.39 4.47
C PHE A 172 7.42 -11.36 5.45
N ASP A 173 7.70 -10.18 4.96
CA ASP A 173 8.00 -9.03 5.79
C ASP A 173 6.68 -8.36 6.22
N SER A 174 6.68 -7.73 7.39
CA SER A 174 5.50 -7.07 7.94
C SER A 174 5.33 -5.71 7.26
N MET A 175 4.73 -5.72 6.06
CA MET A 175 4.49 -4.52 5.28
C MET A 175 3.18 -4.62 4.51
N SER A 176 2.45 -3.53 4.46
CA SER A 176 1.28 -3.34 3.61
C SER A 176 1.38 -1.98 2.93
N GLY A 177 1.45 -1.97 1.60
CA GLY A 177 1.63 -0.75 0.83
C GLY A 177 0.50 0.26 0.98
N GLY A 178 -0.75 -0.21 1.12
CA GLY A 178 -1.93 0.65 1.32
C GLY A 178 -2.12 1.15 2.75
N ASN A 179 -1.22 0.79 3.68
CA ASN A 179 -1.26 1.23 5.07
C ASN A 179 0.15 1.33 5.64
N MET A 180 0.92 2.32 5.19
CA MET A 180 2.28 2.56 5.65
C MET A 180 2.62 4.03 5.74
N GLY A 181 3.60 4.34 6.58
CA GLY A 181 4.19 5.68 6.67
C GLY A 181 5.65 5.62 7.07
N ALA A 182 6.39 6.66 6.72
CA ALA A 182 7.77 6.86 7.13
C ALA A 182 8.14 8.36 7.10
N SER A 183 9.29 8.71 7.67
CA SER A 183 9.85 10.04 7.46
C SER A 183 10.41 10.20 6.05
N LEU A 184 10.44 11.42 5.51
CA LEU A 184 11.11 11.69 4.23
C LEU A 184 12.59 11.28 4.26
N ALA A 185 13.25 11.36 5.42
CA ALA A 185 14.61 10.89 5.59
C ALA A 185 14.73 9.37 5.37
N VAL A 186 13.74 8.58 5.80
CA VAL A 186 13.68 7.13 5.53
C VAL A 186 13.46 6.88 4.05
N PHE A 187 12.52 7.59 3.38
CA PHE A 187 12.33 7.45 1.94
C PHE A 187 13.57 7.82 1.14
N ARG A 188 14.31 8.87 1.54
CA ARG A 188 15.61 9.21 0.91
C ARG A 188 16.66 8.11 1.11
N LYS A 189 16.76 7.56 2.33
CA LYS A 189 17.71 6.49 2.65
C LYS A 189 17.43 5.19 1.89
N VAL A 190 16.16 4.80 1.78
CA VAL A 190 15.73 3.55 1.14
C VAL A 190 15.62 3.70 -0.36
N GLY A 191 15.27 4.89 -0.86
CA GLY A 191 14.97 5.20 -2.26
C GLY A 191 13.48 5.02 -2.60
N LEU A 192 13.11 5.44 -3.79
CA LEU A 192 11.75 5.39 -4.33
C LEU A 192 11.30 3.94 -4.58
N PHE A 193 10.01 3.76 -4.79
CA PHE A 193 9.43 2.47 -5.18
C PHE A 193 9.89 2.07 -6.58
N GLU A 194 10.02 0.77 -6.83
CA GLU A 194 10.38 0.25 -8.15
C GLU A 194 9.22 0.39 -9.13
N GLU A 195 9.47 1.00 -10.28
CA GLU A 195 8.44 1.29 -11.29
C GLU A 195 8.40 0.26 -12.44
N ASP A 196 9.32 -0.72 -12.45
CA ASP A 196 9.32 -1.76 -13.47
C ASP A 196 7.99 -2.54 -13.45
N PRO A 197 7.29 -2.71 -14.58
CA PRO A 197 6.00 -3.38 -14.65
C PRO A 197 5.97 -4.79 -14.05
N ILE A 198 7.12 -5.50 -14.03
CA ILE A 198 7.21 -6.81 -13.39
C ILE A 198 7.01 -6.73 -11.87
N MET A 199 7.17 -5.55 -11.28
CA MET A 199 7.03 -5.32 -9.85
C MET A 199 5.64 -4.79 -9.45
N ALA A 200 4.72 -4.61 -10.39
CA ALA A 200 3.46 -3.88 -10.22
C ALA A 200 2.54 -4.33 -9.06
N THR A 201 2.75 -5.52 -8.51
CA THR A 201 1.98 -6.06 -7.36
C THR A 201 2.88 -6.61 -6.24
N ALA A 202 4.17 -6.32 -6.25
CA ALA A 202 5.13 -6.71 -5.22
C ALA A 202 6.09 -5.56 -4.86
N GLU A 203 5.77 -4.34 -5.30
CA GLU A 203 6.56 -3.13 -5.09
C GLU A 203 6.71 -2.79 -3.61
N ASP A 204 5.66 -2.99 -2.82
CA ASP A 204 5.68 -2.79 -1.37
C ASP A 204 6.53 -3.85 -0.65
N ALA A 205 6.39 -5.13 -1.05
CA ALA A 205 7.19 -6.22 -0.51
C ALA A 205 8.69 -6.05 -0.84
N GLU A 206 9.01 -5.58 -2.04
CA GLU A 206 10.37 -5.23 -2.45
C GLU A 206 10.90 -4.05 -1.65
N TRP A 207 10.12 -2.96 -1.55
CA TRP A 207 10.55 -1.76 -0.83
C TRP A 207 10.76 -2.04 0.66
N GLY A 208 9.87 -2.81 1.30
CA GLY A 208 10.02 -3.25 2.69
C GLY A 208 11.26 -4.14 2.90
N TYR A 209 11.52 -5.07 1.97
CA TYR A 209 12.75 -5.87 1.99
C TYR A 209 13.99 -4.98 1.90
N ARG A 210 14.01 -4.02 1.00
CA ARG A 210 15.10 -3.06 0.80
C ARG A 210 15.29 -2.18 2.04
N ALA A 211 14.21 -1.70 2.66
CA ALA A 211 14.28 -0.95 3.91
C ALA A 211 15.00 -1.75 5.01
N LEU A 212 14.63 -3.01 5.21
CA LEU A 212 15.29 -3.91 6.16
C LEU A 212 16.78 -4.14 5.82
N ARG A 213 17.12 -4.24 4.54
CA ARG A 213 18.51 -4.37 4.08
C ARG A 213 19.34 -3.10 4.33
N HIS A 214 18.68 -1.93 4.34
CA HIS A 214 19.29 -0.65 4.71
C HIS A 214 19.27 -0.38 6.23
N GLY A 215 18.93 -1.38 7.04
CA GLY A 215 18.87 -1.26 8.50
C GLY A 215 17.71 -0.39 9.02
N VAL A 216 16.68 -0.22 8.20
CA VAL A 216 15.42 0.44 8.61
C VAL A 216 14.46 -0.63 9.13
N SER A 217 13.95 -0.46 10.34
CA SER A 217 13.00 -1.40 10.93
C SER A 217 11.58 -1.18 10.39
N LEU A 218 10.79 -2.27 10.31
CA LEU A 218 9.36 -2.22 10.04
C LEU A 218 8.61 -2.41 11.36
N ARG A 219 7.76 -1.46 11.72
CA ARG A 219 6.91 -1.52 12.91
C ARG A 219 5.47 -1.76 12.48
N TYR A 220 4.94 -2.90 12.88
CA TYR A 220 3.52 -3.21 12.71
C TYR A 220 2.76 -2.75 13.96
N GLU A 221 1.79 -1.87 13.76
CA GLU A 221 0.97 -1.26 14.80
C GLU A 221 -0.51 -1.57 14.52
N PRO A 222 -1.16 -2.45 15.31
CA PRO A 222 -2.52 -2.92 15.04
C PRO A 222 -3.62 -1.87 15.23
N ASP A 223 -3.31 -0.75 15.85
CA ASP A 223 -4.20 0.42 16.02
C ASP A 223 -4.18 1.38 14.83
N VAL A 224 -3.27 1.20 13.88
CA VAL A 224 -3.25 1.88 12.59
C VAL A 224 -4.06 1.04 11.60
N VAL A 225 -5.35 1.35 11.46
CA VAL A 225 -6.31 0.46 10.78
C VAL A 225 -6.81 1.07 9.48
N VAL A 226 -6.77 0.28 8.41
CA VAL A 226 -7.52 0.55 7.18
C VAL A 226 -8.39 -0.64 6.81
N ALA A 227 -9.54 -0.36 6.19
CA ALA A 227 -10.38 -1.35 5.56
C ALA A 227 -10.20 -1.24 4.04
N HIS A 228 -9.71 -2.30 3.41
CA HIS A 228 -9.49 -2.34 1.96
C HIS A 228 -10.74 -2.86 1.26
N PHE A 229 -11.27 -2.08 0.33
CA PHE A 229 -12.45 -2.44 -0.44
C PHE A 229 -12.06 -3.29 -1.66
N GLY A 230 -12.47 -4.56 -1.64
CA GLY A 230 -12.31 -5.46 -2.77
C GLY A 230 -13.34 -5.13 -3.87
N TRP A 231 -12.90 -4.52 -4.96
CA TRP A 231 -13.75 -4.17 -6.11
C TRP A 231 -13.55 -5.11 -7.31
N ARG A 232 -12.63 -6.09 -7.17
CA ARG A 232 -12.28 -6.96 -8.29
C ARG A 232 -13.27 -8.10 -8.44
N ASP A 233 -13.74 -8.30 -9.66
CA ASP A 233 -14.58 -9.39 -10.07
C ASP A 233 -13.89 -10.76 -9.82
N GLU A 234 -14.63 -11.70 -9.27
CA GLU A 234 -14.19 -13.08 -9.03
C GLU A 234 -13.62 -13.74 -10.29
N SER A 235 -14.18 -13.44 -11.46
CA SER A 235 -13.70 -13.91 -12.77
C SER A 235 -12.25 -13.54 -13.08
N LYS A 236 -11.73 -12.45 -12.47
CA LYS A 236 -10.36 -11.95 -12.64
C LYS A 236 -9.37 -12.48 -11.61
N ARG A 237 -9.82 -13.28 -10.64
CA ARG A 237 -9.01 -13.77 -9.51
C ARG A 237 -7.82 -14.62 -9.97
N VAL A 238 -8.00 -15.47 -10.98
CA VAL A 238 -6.91 -16.29 -11.56
C VAL A 238 -5.80 -15.40 -12.12
N GLU A 239 -6.19 -14.39 -12.89
CA GLU A 239 -5.23 -13.46 -13.51
C GLU A 239 -4.52 -12.62 -12.44
N GLN A 240 -5.22 -12.22 -11.39
CA GLN A 240 -4.64 -11.52 -10.24
C GLN A 240 -3.58 -12.37 -9.54
N TYR A 241 -3.85 -13.66 -9.26
CA TYR A 241 -2.87 -14.56 -8.65
C TYR A 241 -1.65 -14.80 -9.55
N ARG A 242 -1.86 -14.83 -10.86
CA ARG A 242 -0.78 -14.90 -11.83
C ARG A 242 0.11 -13.66 -11.76
N HIS A 243 -0.48 -12.46 -11.74
CA HIS A 243 0.27 -11.20 -11.60
C HIS A 243 1.04 -11.14 -10.29
N TYR A 244 0.44 -11.53 -9.17
CA TYR A 244 1.15 -11.61 -7.89
C TYR A 244 2.35 -12.56 -7.96
N ALA A 245 2.17 -13.74 -8.55
CA ALA A 245 3.25 -14.71 -8.67
C ALA A 245 4.40 -14.22 -9.55
N LEU A 246 4.09 -13.59 -10.68
CA LEU A 246 5.07 -12.97 -11.58
C LEU A 246 5.84 -11.84 -10.86
N SER A 247 5.14 -10.93 -10.17
CA SER A 247 5.77 -9.80 -9.50
C SER A 247 6.64 -10.22 -8.31
N HIS A 248 6.19 -11.19 -7.50
CA HIS A 248 7.06 -11.79 -6.49
C HIS A 248 8.29 -12.47 -7.10
N GLY A 249 8.12 -13.13 -8.25
CA GLY A 249 9.24 -13.66 -9.02
C GLY A 249 10.18 -12.55 -9.47
N GLY A 250 9.66 -11.45 -10.00
CA GLY A 250 10.40 -10.25 -10.40
C GLY A 250 11.25 -9.70 -9.26
N PHE A 251 10.64 -9.55 -8.09
CA PHE A 251 11.33 -9.16 -6.86
C PHE A 251 12.52 -10.10 -6.54
N TYR A 252 12.28 -11.40 -6.53
CA TYR A 252 13.35 -12.36 -6.26
C TYR A 252 14.45 -12.32 -7.33
N GLY A 253 14.06 -12.23 -8.61
CA GLY A 253 14.99 -12.14 -9.74
C GLY A 253 15.94 -10.95 -9.65
N LYS A 254 15.41 -9.76 -9.26
CA LYS A 254 16.20 -8.55 -9.03
C LYS A 254 17.35 -8.80 -8.06
N TYR A 255 17.07 -9.40 -6.91
CA TYR A 255 18.08 -9.63 -5.88
C TYR A 255 18.97 -10.84 -6.14
N LEU A 256 18.47 -11.89 -6.81
CA LEU A 256 19.29 -13.01 -7.26
C LEU A 256 20.37 -12.57 -8.25
N ARG A 257 20.04 -11.64 -9.16
CA ARG A 257 21.04 -11.03 -10.05
C ARG A 257 22.15 -10.31 -9.28
N GLN A 258 21.82 -9.78 -8.09
CA GLN A 258 22.79 -9.11 -7.21
C GLN A 258 23.55 -10.08 -6.29
N GLY A 259 23.34 -11.40 -6.42
CA GLY A 259 23.99 -12.42 -5.62
C GLY A 259 23.42 -12.61 -4.20
N ASP A 260 22.18 -12.17 -3.95
CA ASP A 260 21.54 -12.31 -2.64
C ASP A 260 21.06 -13.74 -2.39
N LEU A 261 21.88 -14.52 -1.67
CA LEU A 261 21.58 -15.92 -1.33
C LEU A 261 20.40 -16.08 -0.38
N PHE A 262 20.08 -15.06 0.43
CA PHE A 262 18.91 -15.10 1.29
C PHE A 262 17.62 -15.13 0.46
N ILE A 263 17.58 -14.36 -0.63
CA ILE A 263 16.43 -14.36 -1.56
C ILE A 263 16.29 -15.72 -2.26
N LEU A 264 17.39 -16.44 -2.55
CA LEU A 264 17.28 -17.80 -3.09
C LEU A 264 16.54 -18.74 -2.13
N ALA A 265 16.91 -18.72 -0.85
CA ALA A 265 16.23 -19.52 0.18
C ALA A 265 14.77 -19.10 0.36
N ARG A 266 14.47 -17.76 0.31
CA ARG A 266 13.12 -17.22 0.38
C ARG A 266 12.26 -17.66 -0.81
N ALA A 267 12.79 -17.60 -2.03
CA ALA A 267 12.13 -18.03 -3.26
C ALA A 267 11.82 -19.54 -3.25
N ALA A 268 12.80 -20.37 -2.87
CA ALA A 268 12.62 -21.81 -2.71
C ALA A 268 11.54 -22.13 -1.67
N GLY A 269 11.58 -21.47 -0.50
CA GLY A 269 10.55 -21.60 0.54
C GLY A 269 9.17 -21.15 0.07
N HIS A 270 9.10 -20.12 -0.77
CA HIS A 270 7.84 -19.67 -1.37
C HIS A 270 7.27 -20.71 -2.33
N PHE A 271 8.10 -21.26 -3.20
CA PHE A 271 7.72 -22.33 -4.14
C PHE A 271 7.20 -23.58 -3.40
N VAL A 272 7.90 -24.03 -2.35
CA VAL A 272 7.45 -25.17 -1.52
C VAL A 272 6.08 -24.90 -0.87
N ARG A 273 5.86 -23.67 -0.35
CA ARG A 273 4.55 -23.29 0.21
C ARG A 273 3.46 -23.27 -0.87
N ALA A 274 3.78 -22.79 -2.06
CA ALA A 274 2.85 -22.78 -3.20
C ALA A 274 2.45 -24.22 -3.62
N LEU A 275 3.42 -25.13 -3.73
CA LEU A 275 3.17 -26.53 -4.04
C LEU A 275 2.29 -27.20 -2.97
N ARG A 276 2.59 -26.95 -1.68
CA ARG A 276 1.74 -27.46 -0.59
C ARG A 276 0.32 -26.93 -0.65
N ARG A 277 0.11 -25.66 -0.97
CA ARG A 277 -1.22 -25.06 -1.16
C ARG A 277 -1.96 -25.73 -2.32
N TRP A 278 -1.28 -25.92 -3.45
CA TRP A 278 -1.86 -26.57 -4.62
C TRP A 278 -2.33 -27.99 -4.30
N VAL A 279 -1.44 -28.81 -3.75
CA VAL A 279 -1.77 -30.22 -3.39
C VAL A 279 -2.90 -30.25 -2.36
N ARG A 280 -2.79 -29.50 -1.26
CA ARG A 280 -3.82 -29.47 -0.22
C ARG A 280 -5.17 -28.98 -0.73
N GLY A 281 -5.17 -27.91 -1.53
CA GLY A 281 -6.39 -27.37 -2.14
C GLY A 281 -7.06 -28.40 -3.04
N THR A 282 -6.29 -29.10 -3.88
CA THR A 282 -6.80 -30.14 -4.74
C THR A 282 -7.38 -31.31 -3.96
N VAL A 283 -6.66 -31.80 -2.96
CA VAL A 283 -7.12 -32.94 -2.11
C VAL A 283 -8.34 -32.58 -1.28
N ALA A 284 -8.40 -31.36 -0.74
CA ALA A 284 -9.50 -30.89 0.11
C ALA A 284 -10.70 -30.33 -0.69
N GLY A 285 -10.66 -30.30 -2.02
CA GLY A 285 -11.70 -29.68 -2.84
C GLY A 285 -11.80 -28.17 -2.72
N ASN A 286 -10.77 -27.51 -2.14
CA ASN A 286 -10.72 -26.05 -2.02
C ASN A 286 -10.12 -25.45 -3.29
N ALA A 287 -10.99 -25.06 -4.22
CA ALA A 287 -10.61 -24.55 -5.54
C ALA A 287 -9.74 -23.29 -5.47
N GLU A 288 -10.04 -22.38 -4.54
CA GLU A 288 -9.30 -21.13 -4.39
C GLU A 288 -7.86 -21.38 -3.91
N LEU A 289 -7.69 -22.21 -2.88
CA LEU A 289 -6.37 -22.57 -2.37
C LEU A 289 -5.54 -23.29 -3.44
N ALA A 290 -6.17 -24.20 -4.22
CA ALA A 290 -5.53 -24.91 -5.32
C ALA A 290 -5.10 -23.94 -6.44
N MET A 291 -5.96 -23.02 -6.81
CA MET A 291 -5.74 -22.00 -7.85
C MET A 291 -4.58 -21.07 -7.48
N LEU A 292 -4.57 -20.55 -6.27
CA LEU A 292 -3.48 -19.72 -5.74
C LEU A 292 -2.15 -20.49 -5.78
N GLY A 293 -2.13 -21.71 -5.24
CA GLY A 293 -0.93 -22.55 -5.25
C GLY A 293 -0.40 -22.84 -6.66
N LYS A 294 -1.30 -23.21 -7.59
CA LYS A 294 -0.98 -23.46 -9.00
C LYS A 294 -0.41 -22.20 -9.68
N ALA A 295 -1.02 -21.05 -9.47
CA ALA A 295 -0.56 -19.77 -10.04
C ALA A 295 0.90 -19.48 -9.66
N TYR A 296 1.25 -19.64 -8.38
CA TYR A 296 2.64 -19.44 -7.93
C TYR A 296 3.60 -20.51 -8.44
N CYS A 297 3.21 -21.79 -8.49
CA CYS A 297 4.07 -22.86 -9.05
C CYS A 297 4.42 -22.60 -10.52
N LEU A 298 3.48 -22.09 -11.30
CA LEU A 298 3.68 -21.89 -12.74
C LEU A 298 4.34 -20.54 -13.09
N ASN A 299 4.15 -19.50 -12.28
CA ASN A 299 4.53 -18.15 -12.67
C ASN A 299 5.70 -17.56 -11.85
N LEU A 300 6.07 -18.16 -10.71
CA LEU A 300 7.18 -17.64 -9.90
C LEU A 300 8.52 -17.69 -10.66
N LEU A 301 8.83 -18.80 -11.33
CA LEU A 301 10.07 -18.96 -12.10
C LEU A 301 10.14 -18.05 -13.33
N PRO A 302 9.09 -17.94 -14.16
CA PRO A 302 9.01 -16.92 -15.21
C PRO A 302 9.26 -15.50 -14.68
N GLY A 303 8.64 -15.14 -13.55
CA GLY A 303 8.88 -13.87 -12.89
C GLY A 303 10.34 -13.67 -12.47
N ILE A 304 10.99 -14.69 -11.87
CA ILE A 304 12.41 -14.66 -11.50
C ILE A 304 13.28 -14.38 -12.74
N ARG A 305 13.03 -15.08 -13.84
CA ARG A 305 13.78 -14.86 -15.09
C ARG A 305 13.61 -13.43 -15.60
N ALA A 306 12.38 -12.92 -15.61
CA ALA A 306 12.10 -11.54 -16.01
C ALA A 306 12.83 -10.53 -15.11
N GLY A 307 12.78 -10.71 -13.79
CA GLY A 307 13.47 -9.85 -12.83
C GLY A 307 15.00 -9.89 -12.94
N MET A 308 15.57 -11.06 -13.26
CA MET A 308 17.01 -11.18 -13.54
C MET A 308 17.44 -10.46 -14.83
N SER A 309 16.56 -10.40 -15.82
CA SER A 309 16.83 -9.75 -17.11
C SER A 309 16.59 -8.25 -17.07
N SER A 310 15.76 -7.77 -16.15
CA SER A 310 15.44 -6.34 -16.01
C SER A 310 16.57 -5.56 -15.34
N LYS A 311 16.78 -4.32 -15.80
CA LYS A 311 17.77 -3.39 -15.21
C LYS A 311 17.15 -2.53 -14.11
N MET A 312 16.28 -3.11 -13.29
CA MET A 312 15.61 -2.41 -12.20
C MET A 312 16.60 -1.66 -11.30
N GLN A 313 16.36 -0.39 -11.13
CA GLN A 313 17.06 0.47 -10.16
C GLN A 313 16.04 1.45 -9.58
N PRO A 314 15.84 1.46 -8.26
CA PRO A 314 14.95 2.41 -7.64
C PRO A 314 15.47 3.83 -7.86
N GLY A 315 14.54 4.75 -8.11
CA GLY A 315 14.86 6.17 -8.16
C GLY A 315 15.36 6.68 -6.80
N ILE A 316 16.07 7.80 -6.82
CA ILE A 316 16.55 8.48 -5.60
C ILE A 316 15.63 9.66 -5.34
N LEU A 317 15.10 9.76 -4.12
CA LEU A 317 14.39 10.95 -3.68
C LEU A 317 15.42 12.05 -3.37
N LYS A 318 15.40 13.13 -4.17
CA LYS A 318 16.35 14.25 -4.04
C LYS A 318 16.07 15.08 -2.79
N ASP A 319 17.12 15.69 -2.24
CA ASP A 319 16.99 16.68 -1.18
C ASP A 319 16.37 17.98 -1.68
N GLU A 320 15.70 18.72 -0.79
CA GLU A 320 15.06 20.01 -1.14
C GLU A 320 16.06 21.07 -1.63
N GLU A 321 17.32 21.01 -1.19
CA GLU A 321 18.37 21.95 -1.62
C GLU A 321 18.78 21.77 -3.09
N ALA A 322 18.34 20.70 -3.75
CA ALA A 322 18.61 20.41 -5.16
C ALA A 322 17.43 20.74 -6.10
N ARG A 323 16.38 21.38 -5.59
CA ARG A 323 15.22 21.92 -6.32
C ARG A 323 15.31 23.44 -6.41
#